data_a8d19dab38b8743c4fb5fdf1f764ad76
#
_entry.id   a8d19dab38b8743c4fb5fdf1f764ad76
#
_cell.length_a   1.000
_cell.length_b   1.000
_cell.length_c   1.000
_cell.angle_alpha   90.00
_cell.angle_beta   90.00
_cell.angle_gamma   90.00
#
_symmetry.space_group_name_H-M   'P 1'
#
loop_
_entity.id
_entity.type
_entity.pdbx_description
1 polymer ?
#
loop_
_entity_poly.entity_id
_entity_poly.type
_entity_poly.pdbx_seq_one_letter_code
_entity_poly.pdbx_strand_id
1 'polypeptide(L)'
;MKQSMNMGGSIASKNILEKYGRIKWCFREEGVNAIDNGWRFLSEVDTDDYLQDASNMVVCDWGTLFEIEPAIAPIFNMPVGTDLTLVYENGCKYFIFTETGEKCIF
;
A
#
# COMPACT_ATOMS: atom_id res chain seq x y z
N MET A 1 22.68 11.48 2.62
CA MET A 1 22.48 10.90 2.42
C MET A 1 21.87 10.14 2.50
N LYS A 2 21.46 9.89 2.41
CA LYS A 2 20.87 9.13 2.30
C LYS A 2 20.65 8.12 2.15
N GLN A 3 20.61 7.70 2.36
CA GLN A 3 20.38 6.70 2.22
C GLN A 3 19.78 5.98 1.95
N SER A 4 20.52 5.85 1.92
CA SER A 4 19.23 5.51 1.62
C SER A 4 18.96 4.07 1.33
N MET A 5 18.06 3.59 1.96
CA MET A 5 17.64 2.25 1.68
C MET A 5 16.82 2.25 0.43
N ASN A 6 17.21 1.45 -0.54
CA ASN A 6 16.42 1.26 -1.72
C ASN A 6 15.38 0.19 -1.45
N MET A 7 14.18 0.61 -1.09
CA MET A 7 13.07 -0.29 -0.80
C MET A 7 12.20 -0.57 -2.04
N GLY A 8 12.66 -0.13 -3.19
CA GLY A 8 12.00 -0.41 -4.44
C GLY A 8 10.77 0.43 -4.71
N GLY A 9 10.11 0.13 -5.81
CA GLY A 9 8.88 0.78 -6.23
C GLY A 9 7.66 -0.08 -5.93
N SER A 10 6.58 0.57 -5.60
CA SER A 10 5.28 -0.05 -5.42
C SER A 10 4.34 0.47 -6.49
N ILE A 11 3.14 -0.07 -6.57
CA ILE A 11 2.10 0.46 -7.44
C ILE A 11 0.98 0.99 -6.55
N ALA A 12 0.55 2.21 -6.80
CA ALA A 12 -0.47 2.85 -5.97
C ALA A 12 -1.50 3.55 -6.84
N SER A 13 -2.73 3.61 -6.34
CA SER A 13 -3.79 4.37 -6.96
C SER A 13 -3.42 5.85 -7.00
N LYS A 14 -3.72 6.53 -8.09
CA LYS A 14 -3.52 7.98 -8.20
C LYS A 14 -4.24 8.74 -7.10
N ASN A 15 -5.39 8.25 -6.65
CA ASN A 15 -6.13 8.90 -5.57
C ASN A 15 -5.31 9.01 -4.30
N ILE A 16 -4.44 8.04 -4.03
CA ILE A 16 -3.53 8.10 -2.88
C ILE A 16 -2.51 9.21 -3.08
N LEU A 17 -1.87 9.24 -4.24
CA LEU A 17 -0.80 10.20 -4.53
C LEU A 17 -1.32 11.63 -4.60
N GLU A 18 -2.54 11.80 -5.09
CA GLU A 18 -3.18 13.12 -5.20
C GLU A 18 -3.95 13.49 -3.93
N LYS A 19 -3.94 12.60 -2.93
CA LYS A 19 -4.52 12.84 -1.62
C LYS A 19 -6.04 13.01 -1.62
N TYR A 20 -6.70 12.39 -2.60
CA TYR A 20 -8.17 12.33 -2.64
C TYR A 20 -8.72 11.19 -1.79
N GLY A 21 -7.89 10.19 -1.48
CA GLY A 21 -8.31 9.07 -0.65
C GLY A 21 -7.14 8.54 0.15
N ARG A 22 -7.45 7.94 1.30
CA ARG A 22 -6.44 7.33 2.17
C ARG A 22 -6.18 5.91 1.70
N ILE A 23 -4.97 5.41 2.02
CA ILE A 23 -4.64 4.01 1.79
C ILE A 23 -5.61 3.15 2.58
N LYS A 24 -6.21 2.16 1.93
CA LYS A 24 -7.11 1.23 2.60
C LYS A 24 -6.70 -0.22 2.38
N TRP A 25 -6.47 -0.63 1.14
CA TRP A 25 -6.08 -2.01 0.83
C TRP A 25 -4.63 -2.06 0.42
N CYS A 26 -3.90 -3.01 1.02
CA CYS A 26 -2.47 -3.21 0.78
C CYS A 26 -2.25 -4.69 0.54
N PHE A 27 -1.76 -5.06 -0.64
CA PHE A 27 -1.47 -6.46 -0.88
C PHE A 27 -0.15 -6.61 -1.61
N ARG A 28 0.50 -7.76 -1.43
CA ARG A 28 1.79 -8.01 -2.04
C ARG A 28 1.71 -9.18 -3.00
N GLU A 29 2.10 -8.93 -4.25
CA GLU A 29 2.19 -9.95 -5.28
C GLU A 29 3.62 -10.07 -5.76
N GLU A 30 3.88 -11.01 -6.68
CA GLU A 30 5.19 -11.12 -7.27
C GLU A 30 5.54 -9.86 -8.02
N GLY A 31 6.75 -9.35 -7.82
CA GLY A 31 7.21 -8.19 -8.56
C GLY A 31 7.46 -8.53 -10.01
N VAL A 32 7.23 -7.56 -10.91
CA VAL A 32 7.42 -7.76 -12.35
C VAL A 32 8.87 -7.58 -12.78
N ASN A 33 9.71 -7.02 -11.89
CA ASN A 33 11.15 -6.85 -12.14
C ASN A 33 11.86 -6.66 -10.80
N ALA A 34 13.19 -6.49 -10.86
CA ALA A 34 14.01 -6.43 -9.65
C ALA A 34 13.74 -5.20 -8.76
N ILE A 35 13.19 -4.13 -9.33
CA ILE A 35 12.91 -2.90 -8.59
C ILE A 35 11.54 -2.95 -7.95
N ASP A 36 10.60 -3.68 -8.55
CA ASP A 36 9.23 -3.79 -8.06
C ASP A 36 9.19 -4.63 -6.78
N ASN A 37 8.80 -4.01 -5.66
CA ASN A 37 8.73 -4.73 -4.38
C ASN A 37 7.46 -5.57 -4.22
N GLY A 38 6.55 -5.52 -5.18
CA GLY A 38 5.32 -6.31 -5.16
C GLY A 38 4.17 -5.68 -4.42
N TRP A 39 4.40 -4.64 -3.64
CA TRP A 39 3.32 -3.99 -2.88
C TRP A 39 2.40 -3.18 -3.78
N ARG A 40 1.11 -3.30 -3.50
CA ARG A 40 0.05 -2.60 -4.22
C ARG A 40 -0.84 -1.91 -3.20
N PHE A 41 -1.19 -0.66 -3.44
CA PHE A 41 -1.97 0.15 -2.51
C PHE A 41 -3.17 0.75 -3.21
N LEU A 42 -4.35 0.48 -2.66
CA LEU A 42 -5.61 1.02 -3.16
C LEU A 42 -6.22 1.93 -2.11
N SER A 43 -6.97 2.94 -2.55
CA SER A 43 -7.56 3.91 -1.63
C SER A 43 -9.00 3.56 -1.28
N GLU A 44 -9.48 4.19 -0.20
CA GLU A 44 -10.86 4.02 0.26
C GLU A 44 -11.88 4.57 -0.74
N VAL A 45 -11.46 5.44 -1.66
CA VAL A 45 -12.38 6.04 -2.65
C VAL A 45 -12.31 5.39 -4.03
N ASP A 46 -11.42 4.41 -4.21
CA ASP A 46 -11.28 3.72 -5.49
C ASP A 46 -12.50 2.82 -5.75
N THR A 47 -13.07 2.94 -6.95
CA THR A 47 -14.17 2.08 -7.37
C THR A 47 -13.65 1.03 -8.35
N ASP A 48 -14.45 -0.01 -8.59
CA ASP A 48 -14.08 -1.04 -9.58
C ASP A 48 -13.86 -0.43 -10.96
N ASP A 49 -14.74 0.50 -11.35
CA ASP A 49 -14.61 1.19 -12.64
C ASP A 49 -13.31 1.97 -12.73
N TYR A 50 -12.97 2.68 -11.65
CA TYR A 50 -11.73 3.45 -11.58
C TYR A 50 -10.51 2.53 -11.74
N LEU A 51 -10.53 1.39 -11.08
CA LEU A 51 -9.40 0.46 -11.06
C LEU A 51 -9.27 -0.33 -12.37
N GLN A 52 -10.31 -0.39 -13.19
CA GLN A 52 -10.22 -1.04 -14.49
C GLN A 52 -9.37 -0.27 -15.49
N ASP A 53 -9.18 1.03 -15.26
CA ASP A 53 -8.28 1.83 -16.08
C ASP A 53 -6.87 1.73 -15.49
N ALA A 54 -6.01 0.97 -16.18
CA ALA A 54 -4.65 0.74 -15.69
C ALA A 54 -3.85 2.02 -15.49
N SER A 55 -4.20 3.10 -16.21
CA SER A 55 -3.49 4.38 -16.05
C SER A 55 -3.78 5.05 -14.71
N ASN A 56 -4.77 4.57 -13.97
CA ASN A 56 -5.07 5.07 -12.62
C ASN A 56 -4.18 4.44 -11.55
N MET A 57 -3.37 3.43 -11.91
CA MET A 57 -2.40 2.83 -11.02
C MET A 57 -1.02 3.21 -11.50
N VAL A 58 -0.21 3.78 -10.63
CA VAL A 58 1.11 4.31 -11.00
C VAL A 58 2.20 3.78 -10.11
N VAL A 59 3.41 3.71 -10.67
CA VAL A 59 4.60 3.30 -9.92
C VAL A 59 5.00 4.44 -9.00
N CYS A 60 5.27 4.10 -7.75
CA CYS A 60 5.64 5.07 -6.74
C CYS A 60 6.61 4.41 -5.77
N ASP A 61 7.72 5.10 -5.43
CA ASP A 61 8.63 4.47 -4.51
C ASP A 61 8.06 4.38 -3.10
N TRP A 62 8.54 3.37 -2.36
CA TRP A 62 8.09 3.10 -1.00
C TRP A 62 8.22 4.33 -0.10
N GLY A 63 9.34 5.06 -0.22
CA GLY A 63 9.58 6.23 0.61
C GLY A 63 8.51 7.29 0.48
N THR A 64 8.03 7.52 -0.75
CA THR A 64 6.94 8.47 -0.99
C THR A 64 5.65 8.02 -0.32
N LEU A 65 5.34 6.72 -0.43
CA LEU A 65 4.15 6.16 0.21
C LEU A 65 4.25 6.23 1.73
N PHE A 66 5.45 5.96 2.27
CA PHE A 66 5.69 6.07 3.70
C PHE A 66 5.47 7.51 4.20
N GLU A 67 5.86 8.50 3.41
CA GLU A 67 5.61 9.90 3.78
C GLU A 67 4.12 10.23 3.80
N ILE A 68 3.36 9.65 2.87
CA ILE A 68 1.92 9.86 2.81
C ILE A 68 1.22 9.16 3.97
N GLU A 69 1.63 7.93 4.27
CA GLU A 69 1.01 7.13 5.33
C GLU A 69 2.08 6.32 6.07
N PRO A 70 2.64 6.87 7.16
CA PRO A 70 3.70 6.18 7.91
C PRO A 70 3.28 4.84 8.52
N ALA A 71 1.99 4.58 8.67
CA ALA A 71 1.51 3.32 9.24
C ALA A 71 1.92 2.10 8.43
N ILE A 72 2.34 2.28 7.16
CA ILE A 72 2.75 1.14 6.32
C ILE A 72 4.14 0.60 6.67
N ALA A 73 4.91 1.30 7.49
CA ALA A 73 6.29 0.89 7.79
C ALA A 73 6.43 -0.58 8.20
N PRO A 74 5.61 -1.11 9.13
CA PRO A 74 5.82 -2.47 9.62
C PRO A 74 5.47 -3.59 8.64
N ILE A 75 4.77 -3.30 7.53
CA ILE A 75 4.32 -4.39 6.66
C ILE A 75 5.33 -4.74 5.57
N PHE A 76 6.35 -3.94 5.36
CA PHE A 76 7.23 -4.06 4.20
C PHE A 76 7.76 -5.48 3.95
N ASN A 77 8.17 -6.16 5.00
CA ASN A 77 8.79 -7.49 4.90
C ASN A 77 7.79 -8.66 4.95
N MET A 78 6.49 -8.39 4.96
CA MET A 78 5.51 -9.46 4.92
C MET A 78 5.56 -10.16 3.55
N PRO A 79 5.29 -11.46 3.51
CA PRO A 79 5.52 -12.24 2.28
C PRO A 79 4.55 -11.94 1.15
N VAL A 80 4.95 -12.34 -0.06
CA VAL A 80 4.05 -12.36 -1.22
C VAL A 80 2.80 -13.17 -0.85
N GLY A 81 1.64 -12.68 -1.23
CA GLY A 81 0.36 -13.26 -0.86
C GLY A 81 -0.32 -12.56 0.31
N THR A 82 0.39 -11.65 0.98
CA THR A 82 -0.20 -10.86 2.06
C THR A 82 -1.28 -9.94 1.50
N ASP A 83 -2.42 -9.88 2.19
CA ASP A 83 -3.55 -9.02 1.81
C ASP A 83 -4.12 -8.39 3.07
N LEU A 84 -3.97 -7.07 3.17
CA LEU A 84 -4.26 -6.32 4.40
C LEU A 84 -5.22 -5.18 4.12
N THR A 85 -5.99 -4.83 5.16
CA THR A 85 -6.81 -3.62 5.16
C THR A 85 -6.30 -2.72 6.28
N LEU A 86 -6.07 -1.45 5.96
CA LEU A 86 -5.70 -0.45 6.96
C LEU A 86 -6.97 0.17 7.52
N VAL A 87 -7.15 0.05 8.83
CA VAL A 87 -8.32 0.54 9.52
C VAL A 87 -7.97 1.82 10.28
N TYR A 88 -8.83 2.83 10.13
CA TYR A 88 -8.71 4.10 10.84
C TYR A 88 -9.88 4.16 11.83
N GLU A 89 -9.57 4.13 13.11
CA GLU A 89 -10.63 4.05 14.12
C GLU A 89 -10.23 4.80 15.38
N ASN A 90 -11.07 5.75 15.79
CA ASN A 90 -10.88 6.48 17.03
C ASN A 90 -9.48 7.10 17.17
N GLY A 91 -8.96 7.66 16.07
CA GLY A 91 -7.64 8.27 16.05
C GLY A 91 -6.48 7.30 15.96
N CYS A 92 -6.78 5.99 15.91
CA CYS A 92 -5.77 4.95 15.78
C CYS A 92 -5.79 4.34 14.39
N LYS A 93 -4.66 3.76 13.99
CA LYS A 93 -4.53 3.06 12.73
C LYS A 93 -3.98 1.67 13.02
N TYR A 94 -4.54 0.66 12.37
CA TYR A 94 -4.02 -0.70 12.49
C TYR A 94 -4.40 -1.49 11.25
N PHE A 95 -3.65 -2.57 11.01
CA PHE A 95 -3.93 -3.47 9.89
C PHE A 95 -4.69 -4.69 10.36
N ILE A 96 -5.60 -5.14 9.52
CA ILE A 96 -6.23 -6.46 9.68
C ILE A 96 -5.93 -7.27 8.42
N PHE A 97 -5.92 -8.60 8.56
CA PHE A 97 -5.89 -9.48 7.40
C PHE A 97 -7.26 -9.39 6.74
N THR A 98 -7.27 -9.04 5.46
CA THR A 98 -8.52 -8.78 4.73
C THR A 98 -9.48 -9.98 4.77
N GLU A 99 -8.93 -11.20 4.61
CA GLU A 99 -9.76 -12.40 4.55
C GLU A 99 -10.41 -12.77 5.88
N THR A 100 -9.71 -12.58 6.99
CA THR A 100 -10.17 -13.08 8.29
C THR A 100 -10.67 -11.97 9.20
N GLY A 101 -10.24 -10.74 8.97
CA GLY A 101 -10.51 -9.64 9.87
C GLY A 101 -9.66 -9.63 11.12
N GLU A 102 -8.71 -10.57 11.24
CA GLU A 102 -7.82 -10.62 12.40
C GLU A 102 -6.85 -9.45 12.35
N LYS A 103 -6.61 -8.85 13.52
CA LYS A 103 -5.69 -7.73 13.65
C LYS A 103 -4.25 -8.22 13.54
N CYS A 104 -3.45 -7.50 12.77
CA CYS A 104 -2.01 -7.76 12.69
C CYS A 104 -1.32 -7.25 13.94
N ILE A 105 -0.40 -8.05 14.46
CA ILE A 105 0.40 -7.70 15.63
C ILE A 105 1.86 -7.63 15.17
N PHE A 106 2.46 -6.48 15.35
CA PHE A 106 3.85 -6.26 14.95
C PHE A 106 4.78 -6.11 16.16
#